data_41d1a4b2d0ce1d49a68ccaeee9a4be7a
#
_entry.id   41d1a4b2d0ce1d49a68ccaeee9a4be7a
#
_cell.length_a   1.000
_cell.length_b   1.000
_cell.length_c   1.000
_cell.angle_alpha   90.00
_cell.angle_beta   90.00
_cell.angle_gamma   90.00
#
_symmetry.space_group_name_H-M   'P 1'
#
loop_
_entity.id
_entity.type
_entity.pdbx_description
1 polymer ?
#
loop_
_entity_poly.entity_id
_entity_poly.type
_entity_poly.pdbx_seq_one_letter_code
_entity_poly.pdbx_strand_id
1 'polypeptide(L)'
;MKKVLYLIPNLAHGGAEKVLVNLANNMDKTKFDVTVQTLFDVGVNRQYLNSDVKYIGGFKRMPRGNTYVMKLFSSEKLYKHFIRDNYDIIVSYLEGPTARIVSGCTNPNTKLVSWIHIEQHTKELASKSFRSYKEEL
;
A
#
# COMPACT_ATOMS: atom_id res chain seq x y z
N MET A 1 15.73 7.64 13.38
CA MET A 1 14.62 8.01 12.49
C MET A 1 13.87 6.74 12.08
N LYS A 2 12.57 6.73 12.23
CA LYS A 2 11.72 5.59 11.83
C LYS A 2 11.42 5.65 10.34
N LYS A 3 11.57 4.54 9.64
CA LYS A 3 11.21 4.42 8.22
C LYS A 3 9.76 3.97 8.11
N VAL A 4 8.94 4.80 7.46
CA VAL A 4 7.50 4.55 7.28
C VAL A 4 7.19 4.43 5.80
N LEU A 5 6.51 3.35 5.42
CA LEU A 5 6.01 3.13 4.08
C LEU A 5 4.49 3.22 4.07
N TYR A 6 3.96 4.05 3.19
CA TYR A 6 2.55 4.04 2.82
C TYR A 6 2.39 3.33 1.48
N LEU A 7 1.71 2.21 1.47
CA LEU A 7 1.42 1.45 0.26
C LEU A 7 -0.01 1.69 -0.16
N ILE A 8 -0.22 2.22 -1.35
CA ILE A 8 -1.52 2.57 -1.91
C ILE A 8 -1.62 2.06 -3.36
N PRO A 9 -2.79 1.67 -3.87
CA PRO A 9 -2.89 1.19 -5.25
C PRO A 9 -2.42 2.21 -6.29
N ASN A 10 -2.86 3.46 -6.18
CA ASN A 10 -2.48 4.55 -7.07
C ASN A 10 -2.77 5.90 -6.42
N LEU A 11 -2.36 6.99 -7.07
CA LEU A 11 -2.62 8.36 -6.63
C LEU A 11 -3.56 9.09 -7.62
N ALA A 12 -4.60 8.39 -8.07
CA ALA A 12 -5.61 8.94 -8.94
C ALA A 12 -6.54 9.94 -8.22
N HIS A 13 -7.63 10.30 -8.83
CA HIS A 13 -8.59 11.23 -8.24
C HIS A 13 -9.39 10.55 -7.13
N GLY A 14 -9.32 11.11 -5.94
CA GLY A 14 -10.10 10.61 -4.81
C GLY A 14 -9.76 11.33 -3.52
N GLY A 15 -10.70 11.32 -2.58
CA GLY A 15 -10.51 11.95 -1.27
C GLY A 15 -9.45 11.25 -0.44
N ALA A 16 -9.42 9.92 -0.47
CA ALA A 16 -8.45 9.12 0.27
C ALA A 16 -7.02 9.38 -0.18
N GLU A 17 -6.79 9.50 -1.49
CA GLU A 17 -5.47 9.78 -2.06
C GLU A 17 -4.98 11.17 -1.66
N LYS A 18 -5.85 12.16 -1.66
CA LYS A 18 -5.53 13.53 -1.20
C LYS A 18 -5.18 13.56 0.28
N VAL A 19 -5.92 12.83 1.10
CA VAL A 19 -5.64 12.72 2.53
C VAL A 19 -4.26 12.11 2.76
N LEU A 20 -3.91 11.07 2.02
CA LEU A 20 -2.57 10.46 2.13
C LEU A 20 -1.47 11.45 1.76
N VAL A 21 -1.62 12.18 0.65
CA VAL A 21 -0.63 13.19 0.23
C VAL A 21 -0.46 14.24 1.31
N ASN A 22 -1.55 14.76 1.86
CA ASN A 22 -1.48 15.74 2.94
C ASN A 22 -0.82 15.18 4.19
N LEU A 23 -1.17 13.96 4.57
CA LEU A 23 -0.57 13.29 5.73
C LEU A 23 0.93 13.11 5.55
N ALA A 24 1.36 12.57 4.42
CA ALA A 24 2.77 12.33 4.13
C ALA A 24 3.57 13.65 4.10
N ASN A 25 3.02 14.69 3.49
CA ASN A 25 3.67 16.00 3.43
C ASN A 25 3.83 16.66 4.80
N ASN A 26 2.90 16.40 5.73
CA ASN A 26 2.87 17.04 7.04
C ASN A 26 3.51 16.21 8.15
N MET A 27 4.00 15.02 7.87
CA MET A 27 4.73 14.25 8.86
C MET A 27 6.07 14.91 9.20
N ASP A 28 6.46 14.77 10.46
CA ASP A 28 7.73 15.31 10.97
C ASP A 28 8.91 14.52 10.37
N LYS A 29 9.59 15.11 9.39
CA LYS A 29 10.70 14.46 8.67
C LYS A 29 12.00 14.41 9.50
N THR A 30 12.01 15.02 10.68
CA THR A 30 13.11 14.86 11.64
C THR A 30 12.99 13.54 12.41
N LYS A 31 11.78 12.98 12.49
CA LYS A 31 11.47 11.74 13.20
C LYS A 31 11.16 10.56 12.29
N PHE A 32 10.67 10.84 11.08
CA PHE A 32 10.21 9.82 10.14
C PHE A 32 10.81 10.01 8.76
N ASP A 33 11.34 8.93 8.21
CA ASP A 33 11.71 8.84 6.81
C ASP A 33 10.51 8.26 6.06
N VAL A 34 9.77 9.11 5.34
CA VAL A 34 8.48 8.78 4.76
C VAL A 34 8.63 8.41 3.29
N THR A 35 8.08 7.25 2.94
CA THR A 35 7.99 6.76 1.56
C THR A 35 6.54 6.48 1.22
N VAL A 36 6.10 6.93 0.04
CA VAL A 36 4.82 6.56 -0.55
C VAL A 36 5.10 5.67 -1.75
N GLN A 37 4.52 4.48 -1.75
CA GLN A 37 4.66 3.53 -2.85
C GLN A 37 3.30 3.20 -3.43
N THR A 38 3.22 3.21 -4.77
CA THR A 38 2.02 2.79 -5.49
C THR A 38 2.25 1.44 -6.16
N LEU A 39 1.17 0.67 -6.33
CA LEU A 39 1.20 -0.54 -7.15
C LEU A 39 1.20 -0.18 -8.62
N PHE A 40 0.49 0.90 -8.96
CA PHE A 40 0.40 1.43 -10.32
C PHE A 40 0.75 2.92 -10.30
N ASP A 41 1.73 3.28 -11.11
CA ASP A 41 2.21 4.66 -11.21
C ASP A 41 1.29 5.47 -12.12
N VAL A 42 0.06 5.65 -11.67
CA VAL A 42 -0.98 6.42 -12.37
C VAL A 42 -1.64 7.39 -11.40
N GLY A 43 -2.10 8.52 -11.92
CA GLY A 43 -2.84 9.51 -11.16
C GLY A 43 -2.10 10.84 -11.02
N VAL A 44 -2.87 11.88 -10.73
CA VAL A 44 -2.37 13.26 -10.70
C VAL A 44 -1.87 13.70 -9.32
N ASN A 45 -2.26 13.01 -8.25
CA ASN A 45 -1.92 13.44 -6.89
C ASN A 45 -0.44 13.27 -6.54
N ARG A 46 0.30 12.49 -7.32
CA ARG A 46 1.76 12.34 -7.18
C ARG A 46 2.49 13.69 -7.20
N GLN A 47 2.05 14.61 -8.06
CA GLN A 47 2.69 15.92 -8.21
C GLN A 47 2.60 16.81 -6.96
N TYR A 48 1.71 16.49 -6.04
CA TYR A 48 1.52 17.25 -4.79
C TYR A 48 2.35 16.73 -3.63
N LEU A 49 3.10 15.64 -3.82
CA LEU A 49 4.05 15.17 -2.80
C LEU A 49 5.25 16.11 -2.71
N ASN A 50 5.62 16.48 -1.50
CA ASN A 50 6.80 17.30 -1.25
C ASN A 50 8.09 16.53 -1.57
N SER A 51 9.17 17.25 -1.86
CA SER A 51 10.46 16.67 -2.21
C SER A 51 11.11 15.85 -1.08
N ASP A 52 10.70 16.08 0.17
CA ASP A 52 11.19 15.32 1.33
C ASP A 52 10.43 14.00 1.56
N VAL A 53 9.42 13.71 0.73
CA VAL A 53 8.73 12.42 0.70
C VAL A 53 9.28 11.59 -0.45
N LYS A 54 9.79 10.40 -0.14
CA LYS A 54 10.24 9.47 -1.19
C LYS A 54 9.03 8.86 -1.89
N TYR A 55 9.12 8.73 -3.21
CA TYR A 55 8.06 8.12 -4.01
C TYR A 55 8.61 6.93 -4.80
N ILE A 56 7.91 5.80 -4.71
CA ILE A 56 8.20 4.61 -5.51
C ILE A 56 6.97 4.30 -6.34
N GLY A 57 7.07 4.48 -7.65
CA GLY A 57 6.01 4.10 -8.58
C GLY A 57 6.09 2.62 -8.94
N GLY A 58 4.93 1.98 -9.05
CA GLY A 58 4.83 0.59 -9.50
C GLY A 58 4.69 0.49 -11.02
N PHE A 59 3.81 -0.39 -11.47
CA PHE A 59 3.54 -0.56 -12.90
C PHE A 59 2.93 0.70 -13.51
N LYS A 60 3.32 1.04 -14.73
CA LYS A 60 2.82 2.24 -15.41
C LYS A 60 1.37 2.13 -15.88
N ARG A 61 0.82 0.93 -15.95
CA ARG A 61 -0.55 0.67 -16.39
C ARG A 61 -1.28 -0.22 -15.40
N MET A 62 -2.57 0.02 -15.24
CA MET A 62 -3.48 -0.85 -14.50
C MET A 62 -4.13 -1.83 -15.49
N PRO A 63 -3.63 -3.07 -15.63
CA PRO A 63 -4.26 -4.06 -16.49
C PRO A 63 -5.61 -4.48 -15.92
N ARG A 64 -6.54 -4.84 -16.80
CA ARG A 64 -7.81 -5.43 -16.37
C ARG A 64 -7.53 -6.73 -15.62
N GLY A 65 -8.28 -6.95 -14.53
CA GLY A 65 -8.12 -8.15 -13.72
C GLY A 65 -6.84 -8.22 -12.91
N ASN A 66 -6.19 -7.07 -12.64
CA ASN A 66 -4.98 -7.03 -11.83
C ASN A 66 -5.15 -7.72 -10.47
N THR A 67 -6.32 -7.57 -9.85
CA THR A 67 -6.65 -8.22 -8.58
C THR A 67 -6.67 -9.74 -8.70
N TYR A 68 -7.20 -10.25 -9.81
CA TYR A 68 -7.26 -11.70 -10.07
C TYR A 68 -5.88 -12.28 -10.39
N VAL A 69 -5.06 -11.54 -11.13
CA VAL A 69 -3.67 -11.95 -11.41
C VAL A 69 -2.88 -12.08 -10.12
N MET A 70 -3.07 -11.16 -9.19
CA MET A 70 -2.39 -11.19 -7.89
C MET A 70 -2.75 -12.44 -7.06
N LYS A 71 -3.91 -13.04 -7.27
CA LYS A 71 -4.31 -14.28 -6.59
C LYS A 71 -3.43 -15.49 -6.98
N LEU A 72 -2.76 -15.44 -8.12
CA LEU A 72 -1.86 -16.50 -8.57
C LEU A 72 -0.57 -16.59 -7.73
N PHE A 73 -0.25 -15.52 -7.01
CA PHE A 73 0.96 -15.45 -6.20
C PHE A 73 0.62 -15.49 -4.71
N SER A 74 1.51 -16.06 -3.91
CA SER A 74 1.38 -15.99 -2.45
C SER A 74 1.62 -14.56 -1.97
N SER A 75 1.04 -14.20 -0.82
CA SER A 75 1.25 -12.89 -0.21
C SER A 75 2.73 -12.63 0.08
N GLU A 76 3.47 -13.65 0.49
CA GLU A 76 4.92 -13.55 0.73
C GLU A 76 5.69 -13.20 -0.55
N LYS A 77 5.35 -13.82 -1.69
CA LYS A 77 5.96 -13.52 -2.98
C LYS A 77 5.63 -12.10 -3.42
N LEU A 78 4.38 -11.66 -3.25
CA LEU A 78 3.96 -10.29 -3.55
C LEU A 78 4.72 -9.29 -2.70
N TYR A 79 4.85 -9.55 -1.41
CA TYR A 79 5.62 -8.68 -0.51
C TYR A 79 7.06 -8.53 -0.99
N LYS A 80 7.74 -9.63 -1.26
CA LYS A 80 9.14 -9.61 -1.72
C LYS A 80 9.32 -8.89 -3.06
N HIS A 81 8.31 -8.95 -3.93
CA HIS A 81 8.35 -8.28 -5.23
C HIS A 81 8.20 -6.76 -5.09
N PHE A 82 7.22 -6.32 -4.28
CA PHE A 82 6.89 -4.90 -4.17
C PHE A 82 7.70 -4.16 -3.11
N ILE A 83 7.97 -4.80 -1.98
CA ILE A 83 8.64 -4.17 -0.84
C ILE A 83 10.08 -4.65 -0.79
N ARG A 84 11.00 -3.81 -1.26
CA ARG A 84 12.41 -4.17 -1.44
C ARG A 84 13.35 -3.57 -0.40
N ASP A 85 12.82 -2.76 0.51
CA ASP A 85 13.59 -2.16 1.60
C ASP A 85 13.00 -2.60 2.93
N ASN A 86 13.73 -2.34 4.01
CA ASN A 86 13.26 -2.61 5.35
C ASN A 86 12.63 -1.35 5.94
N TYR A 87 11.41 -1.49 6.45
CA TYR A 87 10.67 -0.40 7.05
C TYR A 87 10.33 -0.75 8.50
N ASP A 88 10.28 0.27 9.35
CA ASP A 88 9.84 0.09 10.74
C ASP A 88 8.33 -0.02 10.82
N ILE A 89 7.63 0.72 9.96
CA ILE A 89 6.17 0.74 9.91
C ILE A 89 5.75 0.68 8.43
N ILE A 90 4.83 -0.22 8.10
CA ILE A 90 4.19 -0.30 6.79
C ILE A 90 2.70 -0.10 6.97
N VAL A 91 2.16 0.91 6.29
CA VAL A 91 0.73 1.22 6.29
C VAL A 91 0.13 0.77 4.97
N SER A 92 -0.76 -0.23 5.03
CA SER A 92 -1.62 -0.60 3.92
C SER A 92 -2.74 0.44 3.86
N TYR A 93 -2.65 1.36 2.91
CA TYR A 93 -3.61 2.45 2.76
C TYR A 93 -4.64 2.07 1.71
N LEU A 94 -5.88 2.02 2.11
CA LEU A 94 -7.01 1.47 1.38
C LEU A 94 -7.08 -0.07 1.44
N GLU A 95 -8.27 -0.58 1.16
CA GLU A 95 -8.62 -1.99 1.21
C GLU A 95 -8.12 -2.74 -0.03
N GLY A 96 -8.05 -4.05 0.06
CA GLY A 96 -7.83 -4.93 -1.09
C GLY A 96 -6.37 -5.30 -1.33
N PRO A 97 -5.82 -5.08 -2.54
CA PRO A 97 -4.51 -5.64 -2.93
C PRO A 97 -3.35 -5.23 -2.02
N THR A 98 -3.34 -3.98 -1.53
CA THR A 98 -2.28 -3.50 -0.64
C THR A 98 -2.25 -4.25 0.67
N ALA A 99 -3.41 -4.54 1.24
CA ALA A 99 -3.51 -5.33 2.48
C ALA A 99 -2.94 -6.73 2.29
N ARG A 100 -3.23 -7.37 1.17
CA ARG A 100 -2.71 -8.70 0.86
C ARG A 100 -1.18 -8.70 0.71
N ILE A 101 -0.62 -7.71 0.04
CA ILE A 101 0.83 -7.58 -0.12
C ILE A 101 1.49 -7.40 1.25
N VAL A 102 0.97 -6.50 2.07
CA VAL A 102 1.51 -6.21 3.40
C VAL A 102 1.41 -7.44 4.32
N SER A 103 0.36 -8.23 4.20
CA SER A 103 0.19 -9.46 4.99
C SER A 103 1.30 -10.50 4.75
N GLY A 104 2.03 -10.39 3.65
CA GLY A 104 3.16 -11.27 3.35
C GLY A 104 4.47 -10.89 4.04
N CYS A 105 4.47 -9.84 4.85
CA CYS A 105 5.66 -9.42 5.59
C CYS A 105 6.08 -10.48 6.61
N THR A 106 7.34 -10.89 6.54
CA THR A 106 7.92 -11.86 7.47
C THR A 106 8.89 -11.24 8.48
N ASN A 107 9.14 -9.94 8.37
CA ASN A 107 10.05 -9.24 9.30
C ASN A 107 9.33 -8.96 10.64
N PRO A 108 9.77 -9.58 11.75
CA PRO A 108 9.11 -9.40 13.03
C PRO A 108 9.28 -8.00 13.64
N ASN A 109 10.24 -7.23 13.14
CA ASN A 109 10.50 -5.87 13.63
C ASN A 109 9.67 -4.80 12.89
N THR A 110 8.96 -5.18 11.84
CA THR A 110 8.11 -4.27 11.08
C THR A 110 6.70 -4.28 11.65
N LYS A 111 6.19 -3.11 12.02
CA LYS A 111 4.78 -2.95 12.43
C LYS A 111 3.91 -2.76 11.19
N LEU A 112 2.83 -3.52 11.11
CA LEU A 112 1.89 -3.46 10.00
C LEU A 112 0.62 -2.75 10.46
N VAL A 113 0.16 -1.78 9.68
CA VAL A 113 -1.06 -1.01 9.94
C VAL A 113 -1.94 -1.08 8.71
N SER A 114 -3.22 -1.40 8.91
CA SER A 114 -4.23 -1.32 7.85
C SER A 114 -5.10 -0.10 8.08
N TRP A 115 -5.16 0.78 7.09
CA TRP A 115 -6.05 1.93 7.12
C TRP A 115 -7.26 1.67 6.24
N ILE A 116 -8.41 1.50 6.88
CA ILE A 116 -9.66 1.15 6.22
C ILE A 116 -10.52 2.40 6.13
N HIS A 117 -10.99 2.72 4.92
CA HIS A 117 -11.76 3.93 4.65
C HIS A 117 -13.27 3.70 4.52
N ILE A 118 -13.68 2.44 4.33
CA ILE A 118 -15.08 2.07 4.18
C ILE A 118 -15.40 0.87 5.04
N GLU A 119 -16.68 0.69 5.37
CA GLU A 119 -17.16 -0.53 6.02
C GLU A 119 -16.91 -1.73 5.10
N GLN A 120 -16.33 -2.79 5.64
CA GLN A 120 -16.00 -3.98 4.87
C GLN A 120 -16.89 -5.16 5.22
N HIS A 121 -17.32 -5.85 4.18
CA HIS A 121 -17.88 -7.20 4.28
C HIS A 121 -16.77 -8.16 3.87
N THR A 122 -15.99 -8.61 4.84
CA THR A 122 -14.69 -9.28 4.62
C THR A 122 -14.74 -10.44 3.63
N LYS A 123 -15.82 -11.24 3.63
CA LYS A 123 -15.97 -12.34 2.67
C LYS A 123 -16.02 -11.86 1.22
N GLU A 124 -16.72 -10.76 0.97
CA GLU A 124 -16.85 -10.21 -0.39
C GLU A 124 -15.52 -9.60 -0.86
N LEU A 125 -14.84 -8.88 0.01
CA LEU A 125 -13.56 -8.26 -0.31
C LEU A 125 -12.45 -9.28 -0.44
N ALA A 126 -12.44 -10.30 0.42
CA ALA A 126 -11.46 -11.38 0.34
C ALA A 126 -11.51 -12.09 -1.00
N SER A 127 -12.72 -12.29 -1.58
CA SER A 127 -12.87 -12.94 -2.87
C SER A 127 -12.19 -12.19 -4.02
N LYS A 128 -11.93 -10.89 -3.87
CA LYS A 128 -11.30 -10.06 -4.91
C LYS A 128 -9.78 -10.11 -4.88
N SER A 129 -9.17 -10.14 -3.70
CA SER A 129 -7.72 -9.98 -3.53
C SER A 129 -7.05 -11.16 -2.87
N PHE A 130 -7.73 -11.82 -1.95
CA PHE A 130 -7.20 -12.93 -1.16
C PHE A 130 -7.62 -14.26 -1.75
N ARG A 131 -6.81 -15.29 -1.51
CA ARG A 131 -7.14 -16.66 -1.95
C ARG A 131 -8.33 -17.23 -1.17
N SER A 132 -8.48 -16.81 0.08
CA SER A 132 -9.58 -17.23 0.94
C SER A 132 -9.83 -16.20 2.03
N TYR A 133 -11.02 -16.29 2.64
CA TYR A 133 -11.35 -15.46 3.80
C TYR A 133 -10.35 -15.65 4.96
N LYS A 134 -9.86 -16.88 5.14
CA LYS A 134 -8.87 -17.16 6.19
C LYS A 134 -7.53 -16.49 5.95
N GLU A 135 -7.14 -16.29 4.69
CA GLU A 135 -5.89 -15.59 4.36
C GLU A 135 -5.96 -14.11 4.77
N GLU A 136 -7.14 -13.49 4.65
CA GLU A 136 -7.34 -12.09 5.04
C GLU A 136 -7.27 -11.89 6.55
N LEU A 137 -7.82 -12.83 7.29
CA LEU A 137 -7.82 -12.79 8.75
C LEU A 137 -6.43 -13.10 9.31
#